data_50a95ab1f4230a86caf0a49cdff760a1
#
_entry.id   50a95ab1f4230a86caf0a49cdff760a1
#
_cell.length_a   1.000
_cell.length_b   1.000
_cell.length_c   1.000
_cell.angle_alpha   90.00
_cell.angle_beta   90.00
_cell.angle_gamma   90.00
#
_symmetry.space_group_name_H-M   'P 1'
#
loop_
_entity.id
_entity.type
_entity.pdbx_description
1 polymer ?
#
loop_
_entity_poly.entity_id
_entity_poly.type
_entity_poly.pdbx_seq_one_letter_code
_entity_poly.pdbx_strand_id
1 'polypeptide(L)'
;CKPDMDLMFVSGVNHMFFHGTPYSPKEAKWPGWKFYASIDMSPTNNIWQDAPAFFEYITRCQSFLQMGKPDNDFLVYLPVYDMWQEQPGRLLLFSIHDMAKRAPKFIETVHTISNCGYDMDYISDNFVKSTRCVNGKLLTKGGTSYKAIIIPAVKLMPSEILGHLLKLAQAGATIIFTENYPQDVPGYGKLEARRKGFAQLQKQLPEIASFNETVATPYQKGIIITGNNYQSALEKSGVVPEEMKTRYGLQCIRRSHADGHHYFISS
;
A
#
# COMPACT_ATOMS: atom_id res chain seq x y z
N CYS A 1 3.13 -24.16 4.82
CA CYS A 1 1.72 -23.67 4.89
C CYS A 1 1.53 -22.59 5.97
N LYS A 2 1.81 -22.90 7.29
CA LYS A 2 1.56 -21.89 8.35
C LYS A 2 2.38 -20.60 8.14
N PRO A 3 3.70 -20.63 7.88
CA PRO A 3 4.47 -19.39 7.63
C PRO A 3 3.93 -18.57 6.45
N ASP A 4 3.44 -19.22 5.41
CA ASP A 4 2.86 -18.52 4.25
C ASP A 4 1.59 -17.77 4.66
N MET A 5 0.76 -18.37 5.51
CA MET A 5 -0.44 -17.70 6.04
C MET A 5 -0.09 -16.55 6.98
N ASP A 6 0.91 -16.74 7.83
CA ASP A 6 1.38 -15.68 8.73
C ASP A 6 1.89 -14.47 7.94
N LEU A 7 2.64 -14.71 6.87
CA LEU A 7 3.10 -13.65 5.96
C LEU A 7 1.92 -12.91 5.30
N MET A 8 0.88 -13.63 4.88
CA MET A 8 -0.33 -13.00 4.35
C MET A 8 -1.07 -12.19 5.42
N PHE A 9 -1.18 -12.70 6.64
CA PHE A 9 -1.83 -11.99 7.74
C PHE A 9 -1.11 -10.70 8.12
N VAL A 10 0.21 -10.71 8.26
CA VAL A 10 0.98 -9.48 8.53
C VAL A 10 0.97 -8.50 7.34
N SER A 11 0.68 -8.99 6.14
CA SER A 11 0.49 -8.14 4.95
C SER A 11 -0.93 -7.56 4.83
N GLY A 12 -1.82 -7.82 5.80
CA GLY A 12 -3.18 -7.26 5.85
C GLY A 12 -4.28 -8.15 5.28
N VAL A 13 -3.96 -9.35 4.78
CA VAL A 13 -4.99 -10.30 4.37
C VAL A 13 -5.73 -10.80 5.62
N ASN A 14 -7.04 -10.69 5.64
CA ASN A 14 -7.87 -11.07 6.79
C ASN A 14 -9.00 -12.05 6.44
N HIS A 15 -9.01 -12.54 5.22
CA HIS A 15 -9.93 -13.56 4.76
C HIS A 15 -9.28 -14.38 3.65
N MET A 16 -9.07 -15.67 3.90
CA MET A 16 -8.39 -16.58 2.98
C MET A 16 -9.41 -17.39 2.17
N PHE A 17 -9.17 -17.48 0.87
CA PHE A 17 -9.85 -18.37 -0.04
C PHE A 17 -8.84 -19.29 -0.69
N PHE A 18 -9.05 -20.60 -0.52
CA PHE A 18 -8.16 -21.57 -1.14
C PHE A 18 -8.66 -21.95 -2.53
N HIS A 19 -7.80 -21.83 -3.52
CA HIS A 19 -8.06 -22.28 -4.86
C HIS A 19 -7.26 -23.56 -5.13
N GLY A 20 -7.83 -24.74 -5.21
CA GLY A 20 -9.19 -25.13 -4.86
C GLY A 20 -9.17 -26.62 -4.59
N THR A 21 -10.33 -27.27 -4.59
CA THR A 21 -10.43 -28.72 -4.41
C THR A 21 -10.94 -29.33 -5.71
N PRO A 22 -10.07 -30.00 -6.53
CA PRO A 22 -10.54 -30.67 -7.74
C PRO A 22 -11.39 -31.88 -7.37
N TYR A 23 -12.46 -32.08 -8.13
CA TYR A 23 -13.24 -33.31 -8.02
C TYR A 23 -12.40 -34.50 -8.49
N SER A 24 -12.48 -35.61 -7.78
CA SER A 24 -11.85 -36.88 -8.16
C SER A 24 -12.85 -38.02 -7.97
N PRO A 25 -13.21 -38.76 -9.03
CA PRO A 25 -14.11 -39.91 -8.91
C PRO A 25 -13.45 -41.04 -8.11
N LYS A 26 -14.24 -41.90 -7.50
CA LYS A 26 -13.74 -43.00 -6.65
C LYS A 26 -12.82 -43.98 -7.42
N GLU A 27 -13.06 -44.11 -8.69
CA GLU A 27 -12.32 -45.02 -9.60
C GLU A 27 -10.97 -44.47 -10.02
N ALA A 28 -10.74 -43.18 -9.82
CA ALA A 28 -9.45 -42.56 -10.12
C ALA A 28 -8.38 -43.09 -9.19
N LYS A 29 -7.31 -43.65 -9.77
CA LYS A 29 -6.15 -44.10 -8.99
C LYS A 29 -5.50 -42.93 -8.25
N TRP A 30 -4.91 -43.23 -7.10
CA TRP A 30 -4.13 -42.21 -6.37
C TRP A 30 -3.06 -41.60 -7.30
N PRO A 31 -2.85 -40.28 -7.27
CA PRO A 31 -3.37 -39.25 -6.35
C PRO A 31 -4.74 -38.64 -6.75
N GLY A 32 -5.48 -39.25 -7.66
CA GLY A 32 -6.72 -38.70 -8.18
C GLY A 32 -6.51 -37.64 -9.28
N TRP A 33 -7.59 -36.97 -9.66
CA TRP A 33 -7.52 -35.86 -10.60
C TRP A 33 -6.98 -34.61 -9.90
N LYS A 34 -6.05 -33.95 -10.56
CA LYS A 34 -5.39 -32.75 -10.06
C LYS A 34 -5.59 -31.58 -10.99
N PHE A 35 -5.61 -30.40 -10.42
CA PHE A 35 -5.61 -29.15 -11.17
C PHE A 35 -4.31 -28.39 -10.90
N TYR A 36 -3.53 -28.12 -11.93
CA TYR A 36 -2.18 -27.56 -11.81
C TYR A 36 -2.10 -26.21 -11.06
N ALA A 37 -3.19 -25.44 -11.05
CA ALA A 37 -3.27 -24.14 -10.39
C ALA A 37 -3.98 -24.22 -9.03
N SER A 38 -4.09 -25.41 -8.45
CA SER A 38 -4.78 -25.67 -7.18
C SER A 38 -3.78 -26.12 -6.12
N ILE A 39 -4.08 -25.85 -4.87
CA ILE A 39 -3.37 -26.41 -3.73
C ILE A 39 -3.75 -27.87 -3.45
N ASP A 40 -4.66 -28.45 -4.25
CA ASP A 40 -5.17 -29.82 -4.09
C ASP A 40 -5.61 -30.16 -2.67
N MET A 41 -6.36 -29.27 -2.03
CA MET A 41 -6.87 -29.49 -0.68
C MET A 41 -8.03 -30.50 -0.73
N SER A 42 -7.68 -31.79 -0.82
CA SER A 42 -8.60 -32.88 -0.99
C SER A 42 -8.21 -34.09 -0.14
N PRO A 43 -9.15 -35.04 0.13
CA PRO A 43 -8.88 -36.25 0.91
C PRO A 43 -7.74 -37.14 0.38
N THR A 44 -7.37 -36.98 -0.89
CA THR A 44 -6.26 -37.72 -1.51
C THR A 44 -4.89 -37.05 -1.29
N ASN A 45 -4.86 -35.85 -0.74
CA ASN A 45 -3.62 -35.15 -0.41
C ASN A 45 -3.08 -35.60 0.95
N ASN A 46 -1.77 -35.79 1.06
CA ASN A 46 -1.11 -36.23 2.28
C ASN A 46 -1.33 -35.30 3.48
N ILE A 47 -1.53 -34.00 3.24
CA ILE A 47 -1.78 -33.01 4.30
C ILE A 47 -3.23 -32.94 4.76
N TRP A 48 -4.13 -33.71 4.15
CA TRP A 48 -5.57 -33.65 4.44
C TRP A 48 -5.92 -33.95 5.90
N GLN A 49 -5.20 -34.87 6.52
CA GLN A 49 -5.43 -35.22 7.93
C GLN A 49 -5.11 -34.06 8.87
N ASP A 50 -4.17 -33.20 8.51
CA ASP A 50 -3.77 -32.03 9.28
C ASP A 50 -4.61 -30.77 8.92
N ALA A 51 -5.37 -30.83 7.83
CA ALA A 51 -6.14 -29.70 7.32
C ALA A 51 -7.14 -29.11 8.35
N PRO A 52 -7.84 -29.89 9.20
CA PRO A 52 -8.72 -29.34 10.21
C PRO A 52 -7.99 -28.42 11.19
N ALA A 53 -6.85 -28.85 11.74
CA ALA A 53 -6.06 -28.04 12.66
C ALA A 53 -5.52 -26.76 12.00
N PHE A 54 -5.13 -26.84 10.73
CA PHE A 54 -4.68 -25.72 9.95
C PHE A 54 -5.82 -24.70 9.69
N PHE A 55 -7.00 -25.19 9.34
CA PHE A 55 -8.17 -24.32 9.13
C PHE A 55 -8.69 -23.70 10.43
N GLU A 56 -8.62 -24.40 11.54
CA GLU A 56 -8.92 -23.81 12.84
C GLU A 56 -7.96 -22.67 13.19
N TYR A 57 -6.67 -22.84 12.93
CA TYR A 57 -5.68 -21.76 13.09
C TYR A 57 -6.05 -20.54 12.25
N ILE A 58 -6.30 -20.74 10.95
CA ILE A 58 -6.70 -19.66 10.04
C ILE A 58 -7.97 -18.97 10.53
N THR A 59 -8.97 -19.74 10.92
CA THR A 59 -10.27 -19.21 11.41
C THR A 59 -10.09 -18.33 12.64
N ARG A 60 -9.28 -18.76 13.62
CA ARG A 60 -8.96 -17.95 14.79
C ARG A 60 -8.26 -16.66 14.41
N CYS A 61 -7.21 -16.71 13.58
CA CYS A 61 -6.49 -15.53 13.13
C CYS A 61 -7.42 -14.55 12.39
N GLN A 62 -8.22 -15.04 11.46
CA GLN A 62 -9.16 -14.22 10.70
C GLN A 62 -10.20 -13.54 11.61
N SER A 63 -10.70 -14.23 12.63
CA SER A 63 -11.67 -13.65 13.54
C SER A 63 -11.12 -12.42 14.26
N PHE A 64 -9.86 -12.46 14.70
CA PHE A 64 -9.18 -11.29 15.29
C PHE A 64 -8.87 -10.21 14.25
N LEU A 65 -8.35 -10.59 13.09
CA LEU A 65 -7.96 -9.65 12.05
C LEU A 65 -9.15 -8.91 11.40
N GLN A 66 -10.36 -9.44 11.52
CA GLN A 66 -11.60 -8.78 11.09
C GLN A 66 -12.21 -7.89 12.15
N MET A 67 -11.77 -7.97 13.40
CA MET A 67 -12.24 -7.09 14.48
C MET A 67 -11.59 -5.71 14.37
N GLY A 68 -12.29 -4.67 14.85
CA GLY A 68 -11.78 -3.30 14.86
C GLY A 68 -11.61 -2.71 13.45
N LYS A 69 -10.70 -1.73 13.33
CA LYS A 69 -10.40 -1.04 12.08
C LYS A 69 -8.91 -1.21 11.71
N PRO A 70 -8.54 -1.19 10.42
CA PRO A 70 -7.15 -1.06 10.03
C PRO A 70 -6.51 0.17 10.68
N ASP A 71 -5.26 0.05 11.13
CA ASP A 71 -4.54 1.13 11.79
C ASP A 71 -3.14 1.30 11.21
N ASN A 72 -3.07 1.31 9.88
CA ASN A 72 -1.85 1.60 9.14
C ASN A 72 -1.55 3.10 9.18
N ASP A 73 -0.27 3.46 9.12
CA ASP A 73 0.18 4.84 9.33
C ASP A 73 0.04 5.68 8.07
N PHE A 74 0.41 5.13 6.92
CA PHE A 74 0.55 5.86 5.67
C PHE A 74 -0.29 5.31 4.53
N LEU A 75 -0.66 6.21 3.61
CA LEU A 75 -1.09 5.85 2.26
C LEU A 75 0.10 6.00 1.30
N VAL A 76 0.29 5.06 0.40
CA VAL A 76 1.29 5.15 -0.66
C VAL A 76 0.59 5.20 -2.01
N TYR A 77 0.85 6.28 -2.75
CA TYR A 77 0.25 6.48 -4.08
C TYR A 77 0.78 5.46 -5.08
N LEU A 78 -0.12 4.80 -5.81
CA LEU A 78 0.21 3.79 -6.81
C LEU A 78 0.55 4.47 -8.16
N PRO A 79 1.79 4.34 -8.68
CA PRO A 79 2.26 5.03 -9.90
C PRO A 79 1.78 4.34 -11.19
N VAL A 80 0.48 4.14 -11.34
CA VAL A 80 -0.12 3.33 -12.40
C VAL A 80 0.21 3.84 -13.81
N TYR A 81 0.30 5.15 -13.98
CA TYR A 81 0.55 5.75 -15.29
C TYR A 81 2.00 5.57 -15.75
N ASP A 82 2.95 5.65 -14.84
CA ASP A 82 4.36 5.36 -15.14
C ASP A 82 4.52 3.89 -15.54
N MET A 83 3.84 2.98 -14.82
CA MET A 83 3.85 1.56 -15.14
C MET A 83 3.23 1.25 -16.50
N TRP A 84 2.19 1.97 -16.90
CA TRP A 84 1.55 1.79 -18.21
C TRP A 84 2.35 2.40 -19.36
N GLN A 85 3.23 3.35 -19.09
CA GLN A 85 4.07 3.98 -20.09
C GLN A 85 5.25 3.11 -20.51
N GLU A 86 5.64 2.10 -19.73
CA GLU A 86 6.76 1.24 -20.05
C GLU A 86 6.55 0.45 -21.34
N GLN A 87 7.62 0.39 -22.16
CA GLN A 87 7.66 -0.44 -23.37
C GLN A 87 8.05 -1.89 -23.02
N PRO A 88 7.46 -2.86 -23.71
CA PRO A 88 6.47 -2.81 -24.77
C PRO A 88 5.04 -2.89 -24.24
N GLY A 89 4.47 -1.81 -23.85
CA GLY A 89 3.02 -1.68 -23.66
C GLY A 89 2.20 -2.88 -23.14
N ARG A 90 2.81 -3.82 -22.42
CA ARG A 90 2.20 -5.06 -22.00
C ARG A 90 1.20 -4.91 -20.93
N LEU A 91 0.64 -3.87 -20.79
CA LEU A 91 0.21 -3.76 -20.10
C LEU A 91 -0.71 -3.37 -19.23
N LEU A 92 -1.66 -3.54 -19.39
CA LEU A 92 -2.94 -3.58 -18.71
C LEU A 92 -3.00 -4.57 -17.51
N LEU A 93 -2.08 -5.50 -17.44
CA LEU A 93 -2.03 -6.48 -16.36
C LEU A 93 -0.98 -6.09 -15.33
N PHE A 94 -1.42 -5.88 -14.10
CA PHE A 94 -0.54 -5.86 -12.95
C PHE A 94 -0.06 -7.28 -12.71
N SER A 95 1.19 -7.53 -13.04
CA SER A 95 1.84 -8.76 -12.63
C SER A 95 2.61 -8.50 -11.35
N ILE A 96 2.19 -9.11 -10.27
CA ILE A 96 2.87 -9.00 -8.97
C ILE A 96 4.34 -9.42 -9.07
N HIS A 97 4.64 -10.40 -9.92
CA HIS A 97 6.01 -10.89 -10.14
C HIS A 97 6.91 -9.91 -10.89
N ASP A 98 6.32 -8.95 -11.62
CA ASP A 98 7.05 -7.97 -12.42
C ASP A 98 7.07 -6.57 -11.77
N MET A 99 6.39 -6.38 -10.64
CA MET A 99 6.30 -5.06 -10.01
C MET A 99 7.66 -4.45 -9.70
N ALA A 100 8.61 -5.25 -9.24
CA ALA A 100 9.96 -4.77 -8.95
C ALA A 100 10.69 -4.24 -10.20
N LYS A 101 10.37 -4.76 -11.39
CA LYS A 101 10.92 -4.29 -12.67
C LYS A 101 10.18 -3.07 -13.21
N ARG A 102 8.86 -3.02 -13.04
CA ARG A 102 8.00 -1.99 -13.64
C ARG A 102 7.87 -0.73 -12.80
N ALA A 103 7.94 -0.87 -11.50
CA ALA A 103 7.85 0.22 -10.56
C ALA A 103 8.90 0.08 -9.45
N PRO A 104 10.22 0.04 -9.79
CA PRO A 104 11.28 -0.21 -8.81
C PRO A 104 11.25 0.79 -7.66
N LYS A 105 11.01 2.07 -7.94
CA LYS A 105 10.92 3.10 -6.90
C LYS A 105 9.70 2.95 -6.00
N PHE A 106 8.59 2.47 -6.51
CA PHE A 106 7.43 2.15 -5.70
C PHE A 106 7.75 0.99 -4.73
N ILE A 107 8.36 -0.07 -5.22
CA ILE A 107 8.75 -1.23 -4.41
C ILE A 107 9.82 -0.84 -3.37
N GLU A 108 10.82 -0.04 -3.76
CA GLU A 108 11.81 0.52 -2.84
C GLU A 108 11.15 1.33 -1.72
N THR A 109 10.21 2.22 -2.08
CA THR A 109 9.43 3.02 -1.13
C THR A 109 8.71 2.12 -0.12
N VAL A 110 7.99 1.11 -0.61
CA VAL A 110 7.22 0.18 0.24
C VAL A 110 8.12 -0.57 1.20
N HIS A 111 9.22 -1.13 0.71
CA HIS A 111 10.18 -1.84 1.56
C HIS A 111 10.83 -0.92 2.59
N THR A 112 11.19 0.29 2.20
CA THR A 112 11.82 1.24 3.11
C THR A 112 10.87 1.66 4.23
N ILE A 113 9.60 1.97 3.91
CA ILE A 113 8.59 2.30 4.93
C ILE A 113 8.45 1.13 5.93
N SER A 114 8.30 -0.09 5.43
CA SER A 114 8.18 -1.28 6.26
C SER A 114 9.41 -1.52 7.13
N ASN A 115 10.60 -1.39 6.56
CA ASN A 115 11.88 -1.56 7.28
C ASN A 115 12.10 -0.47 8.35
N CYS A 116 11.55 0.73 8.13
CA CYS A 116 11.54 1.79 9.13
C CYS A 116 10.50 1.56 10.25
N GLY A 117 9.74 0.47 10.21
CA GLY A 117 8.80 0.09 11.26
C GLY A 117 7.39 0.66 11.11
N TYR A 118 7.02 1.15 9.93
CA TYR A 118 5.70 1.70 9.69
C TYR A 118 4.83 0.76 8.84
N ASP A 119 3.53 0.93 8.96
CA ASP A 119 2.53 0.24 8.15
C ASP A 119 1.90 1.17 7.12
N MET A 120 1.46 0.60 6.00
CA MET A 120 0.89 1.36 4.91
C MET A 120 -0.20 0.60 4.17
N ASP A 121 -1.04 1.37 3.48
CA ASP A 121 -1.94 0.89 2.44
C ASP A 121 -1.66 1.63 1.12
N TYR A 122 -2.09 1.04 0.01
CA TYR A 122 -1.92 1.63 -1.32
C TYR A 122 -3.18 2.40 -1.71
N ILE A 123 -2.99 3.51 -2.43
CA ILE A 123 -4.10 4.34 -2.85
C ILE A 123 -4.05 4.68 -4.34
N SER A 124 -5.17 4.48 -5.04
CA SER A 124 -5.36 4.87 -6.43
C SER A 124 -6.04 6.23 -6.56
N ASP A 125 -6.02 6.80 -7.76
CA ASP A 125 -6.61 8.10 -8.09
C ASP A 125 -8.04 8.28 -7.58
N ASN A 126 -8.90 7.29 -7.82
CA ASN A 126 -10.30 7.39 -7.42
C ASN A 126 -10.47 7.47 -5.90
N PHE A 127 -9.63 6.76 -5.17
CA PHE A 127 -9.64 6.84 -3.70
C PHE A 127 -8.99 8.12 -3.19
N VAL A 128 -7.92 8.62 -3.83
CA VAL A 128 -7.36 9.95 -3.52
C VAL A 128 -8.44 11.01 -3.63
N LYS A 129 -9.19 11.06 -4.76
CA LYS A 129 -10.26 12.04 -4.98
C LYS A 129 -11.38 11.99 -3.94
N SER A 130 -11.63 10.85 -3.35
CA SER A 130 -12.66 10.68 -2.31
C SER A 130 -12.14 10.84 -0.87
N THR A 131 -10.83 10.96 -0.69
CA THR A 131 -10.19 11.16 0.61
C THR A 131 -10.36 12.62 1.06
N ARG A 132 -10.57 12.81 2.36
CA ARG A 132 -10.71 14.13 2.99
C ARG A 132 -9.70 14.29 4.11
N CYS A 133 -9.35 15.52 4.43
CA CYS A 133 -8.59 15.84 5.64
C CYS A 133 -9.55 16.18 6.79
N VAL A 134 -9.39 15.47 7.90
CA VAL A 134 -10.17 15.68 9.12
C VAL A 134 -9.21 15.69 10.31
N ASN A 135 -9.13 16.81 11.02
CA ASN A 135 -8.23 16.96 12.17
C ASN A 135 -6.77 16.57 11.86
N GLY A 136 -6.26 17.01 10.71
CA GLY A 136 -4.89 16.73 10.28
C GLY A 136 -4.64 15.32 9.74
N LYS A 137 -5.65 14.44 9.75
CA LYS A 137 -5.54 13.06 9.22
C LYS A 137 -6.29 12.93 7.90
N LEU A 138 -5.82 12.03 7.08
CA LEU A 138 -6.46 11.63 5.83
C LEU A 138 -7.54 10.60 6.12
N LEU A 139 -8.80 10.93 5.89
CA LEU A 139 -9.93 10.04 6.06
C LEU A 139 -10.42 9.54 4.70
N THR A 140 -10.31 8.26 4.44
CA THR A 140 -10.80 7.62 3.22
C THR A 140 -12.32 7.44 3.25
N LYS A 141 -12.92 7.19 2.07
CA LYS A 141 -14.36 6.91 1.97
C LYS A 141 -14.79 5.70 2.80
N GLY A 142 -13.90 4.71 2.99
CA GLY A 142 -14.14 3.53 3.81
C GLY A 142 -14.10 3.77 5.32
N GLY A 143 -13.76 4.98 5.76
CA GLY A 143 -13.73 5.34 7.17
C GLY A 143 -12.42 5.04 7.90
N THR A 144 -11.38 4.62 7.16
CA THR A 144 -10.03 4.45 7.71
C THR A 144 -9.27 5.78 7.62
N SER A 145 -8.50 6.10 8.66
CA SER A 145 -7.71 7.34 8.73
C SER A 145 -6.22 7.04 8.73
N TYR A 146 -5.45 7.91 8.07
CA TYR A 146 -4.00 7.81 7.92
C TYR A 146 -3.32 9.11 8.32
N LYS A 147 -2.04 9.04 8.72
CA LYS A 147 -1.25 10.18 9.17
C LYS A 147 -0.77 11.04 8.00
N ALA A 148 -0.34 10.40 6.92
CA ALA A 148 0.13 11.09 5.73
C ALA A 148 -0.10 10.23 4.47
N ILE A 149 0.05 10.88 3.30
CA ILE A 149 0.18 10.21 2.02
C ILE A 149 1.58 10.42 1.46
N ILE A 150 2.19 9.32 0.99
CA ILE A 150 3.51 9.30 0.38
C ILE A 150 3.34 9.16 -1.12
N ILE A 151 3.92 10.10 -1.84
CA ILE A 151 4.00 10.09 -3.30
C ILE A 151 5.42 9.62 -3.65
N PRO A 152 5.59 8.38 -4.12
CA PRO A 152 6.90 7.88 -4.56
C PRO A 152 7.38 8.68 -5.78
N ALA A 153 8.58 8.38 -6.26
CA ALA A 153 9.10 9.02 -7.48
C ALA A 153 8.21 8.71 -8.69
N VAL A 154 7.26 9.58 -8.99
CA VAL A 154 6.35 9.47 -10.13
C VAL A 154 6.62 10.57 -11.15
N LYS A 155 6.58 10.23 -12.42
CA LYS A 155 6.71 11.20 -13.53
C LYS A 155 5.33 11.72 -13.96
N LEU A 156 4.36 10.83 -14.06
CA LEU A 156 3.04 11.12 -14.59
C LEU A 156 1.97 11.13 -13.49
N MET A 157 1.29 12.25 -13.37
CA MET A 157 0.15 12.39 -12.46
C MET A 157 -0.96 13.23 -13.09
N PRO A 158 -2.24 12.83 -13.04
CA PRO A 158 -3.34 13.69 -13.49
C PRO A 158 -3.40 15.01 -12.73
N SER A 159 -3.69 16.12 -13.43
CA SER A 159 -3.80 17.44 -12.80
C SER A 159 -4.80 17.46 -11.66
N GLU A 160 -5.92 16.75 -11.79
CA GLU A 160 -6.93 16.66 -10.74
C GLU A 160 -6.40 16.00 -9.45
N ILE A 161 -5.48 15.04 -9.57
CA ILE A 161 -4.87 14.37 -8.42
C ILE A 161 -3.90 15.31 -7.70
N LEU A 162 -2.99 15.95 -8.44
CA LEU A 162 -2.09 16.95 -7.86
C LEU A 162 -2.88 18.07 -7.18
N GLY A 163 -3.92 18.59 -7.85
CA GLY A 163 -4.77 19.61 -7.28
C GLY A 163 -5.52 19.16 -6.02
N HIS A 164 -5.92 17.87 -5.95
CA HIS A 164 -6.56 17.32 -4.76
C HIS A 164 -5.57 17.13 -3.60
N LEU A 165 -4.36 16.65 -3.88
CA LEU A 165 -3.29 16.55 -2.87
C LEU A 165 -2.97 17.91 -2.25
N LEU A 166 -2.86 18.97 -3.07
CA LEU A 166 -2.67 20.33 -2.57
C LEU A 166 -3.84 20.78 -1.68
N LYS A 167 -5.09 20.49 -2.07
CA LYS A 167 -6.27 20.79 -1.22
C LYS A 167 -6.24 20.04 0.10
N LEU A 168 -5.81 18.78 0.11
CA LEU A 168 -5.64 18.01 1.34
C LEU A 168 -4.59 18.66 2.25
N ALA A 169 -3.44 19.08 1.69
CA ALA A 169 -2.42 19.81 2.44
C ALA A 169 -2.96 21.15 2.98
N GLN A 170 -3.70 21.91 2.14
CA GLN A 170 -4.34 23.15 2.58
C GLN A 170 -5.30 22.94 3.76
N ALA A 171 -5.98 21.80 3.79
CA ALA A 171 -6.92 21.43 4.85
C ALA A 171 -6.25 20.88 6.12
N GLY A 172 -4.92 20.66 6.12
CA GLY A 172 -4.17 20.25 7.30
C GLY A 172 -3.48 18.89 7.17
N ALA A 173 -3.55 18.22 6.02
CA ALA A 173 -2.90 16.92 5.83
C ALA A 173 -1.39 17.06 5.63
N THR A 174 -0.67 15.99 5.92
CA THR A 174 0.75 15.82 5.57
C THR A 174 0.87 15.06 4.24
N ILE A 175 1.56 15.67 3.28
CA ILE A 175 1.87 15.09 1.97
C ILE A 175 3.39 14.95 1.86
N ILE A 176 3.88 13.77 1.52
CA ILE A 176 5.31 13.49 1.40
C ILE A 176 5.62 13.18 -0.06
N PHE A 177 6.47 13.97 -0.69
CA PHE A 177 7.02 13.69 -2.02
C PHE A 177 8.45 13.16 -1.84
N THR A 178 8.69 11.98 -2.37
CA THR A 178 10.02 11.36 -2.35
C THR A 178 10.69 11.52 -3.71
N GLU A 179 11.96 11.94 -3.70
CA GLU A 179 12.85 12.04 -4.86
C GLU A 179 12.51 13.13 -5.90
N ASN A 180 11.26 13.37 -6.25
CA ASN A 180 10.85 14.41 -7.20
C ASN A 180 9.37 14.78 -7.06
N TYR A 181 9.00 15.92 -7.61
CA TYR A 181 7.60 16.22 -7.92
C TYR A 181 7.17 15.57 -9.24
N PRO A 182 5.88 15.24 -9.41
CA PRO A 182 5.35 14.79 -10.69
C PRO A 182 5.65 15.80 -11.81
N GLN A 183 6.03 15.31 -12.98
CA GLN A 183 6.60 16.13 -14.05
C GLN A 183 5.60 16.47 -15.16
N ASP A 184 4.69 15.55 -15.49
CA ASP A 184 3.78 15.71 -16.61
C ASP A 184 2.44 14.98 -16.34
N VAL A 185 1.49 15.14 -17.23
CA VAL A 185 0.17 14.49 -17.18
C VAL A 185 0.13 13.28 -18.11
N PRO A 186 -0.59 12.20 -17.73
CA PRO A 186 -0.71 11.01 -18.57
C PRO A 186 -1.67 11.23 -19.74
N GLY A 187 -1.46 10.50 -20.86
CA GLY A 187 -2.38 10.43 -22.02
C GLY A 187 -2.31 11.63 -22.95
N TYR A 188 -2.84 11.46 -24.17
CA TYR A 188 -2.69 12.44 -25.26
C TYR A 188 -3.90 13.38 -25.45
N GLY A 189 -5.09 13.02 -24.93
CA GLY A 189 -6.30 13.84 -25.12
C GLY A 189 -6.15 15.23 -24.48
N LYS A 190 -6.33 16.30 -25.27
CA LYS A 190 -6.21 17.71 -24.84
C LYS A 190 -4.89 17.98 -24.07
N LEU A 191 -3.80 17.38 -24.48
CA LEU A 191 -2.54 17.35 -23.75
C LEU A 191 -2.04 18.74 -23.36
N GLU A 192 -1.97 19.67 -24.32
CA GLU A 192 -1.46 21.03 -24.07
C GLU A 192 -2.28 21.81 -23.03
N ALA A 193 -3.61 21.68 -23.07
CA ALA A 193 -4.47 22.34 -22.10
C ALA A 193 -4.27 21.74 -20.70
N ARG A 194 -4.08 20.40 -20.60
CA ARG A 194 -3.83 19.73 -19.32
C ARG A 194 -2.45 20.05 -18.77
N ARG A 195 -1.41 20.10 -19.62
CA ARG A 195 -0.07 20.54 -19.24
C ARG A 195 -0.07 21.96 -18.70
N LYS A 196 -0.79 22.88 -19.37
CA LYS A 196 -0.92 24.25 -18.88
C LYS A 196 -1.56 24.31 -17.48
N GLY A 197 -2.63 23.57 -17.24
CA GLY A 197 -3.26 23.48 -15.93
C GLY A 197 -2.34 22.82 -14.89
N PHE A 198 -1.63 21.78 -15.28
CA PHE A 198 -0.68 21.08 -14.41
C PHE A 198 0.48 21.99 -13.98
N ALA A 199 1.06 22.74 -14.92
CA ALA A 199 2.14 23.69 -14.62
C ALA A 199 1.70 24.80 -13.64
N GLN A 200 0.42 25.20 -13.66
CA GLN A 200 -0.11 26.13 -12.68
C GLN A 200 -0.20 25.52 -11.27
N LEU A 201 -0.50 24.23 -11.17
CA LEU A 201 -0.51 23.51 -9.90
C LEU A 201 0.92 23.27 -9.39
N GLN A 202 1.86 22.93 -10.27
CA GLN A 202 3.27 22.77 -9.89
C GLN A 202 3.86 24.05 -9.26
N LYS A 203 3.47 25.24 -9.73
CA LYS A 203 3.89 26.53 -9.14
C LYS A 203 3.37 26.74 -7.71
N GLN A 204 2.41 25.96 -7.26
CA GLN A 204 1.90 26.03 -5.89
C GLN A 204 2.66 25.09 -4.94
N LEU A 205 3.48 24.19 -5.47
CA LEU A 205 4.35 23.34 -4.66
C LEU A 205 5.47 24.19 -4.03
N PRO A 206 5.95 23.84 -2.83
CA PRO A 206 7.09 24.51 -2.23
C PRO A 206 8.30 24.52 -3.16
N GLU A 207 8.96 25.66 -3.27
CA GLU A 207 10.27 25.74 -3.91
C GLU A 207 11.32 25.04 -3.05
N ILE A 208 12.07 24.15 -3.67
CA ILE A 208 13.14 23.39 -3.00
C ILE A 208 14.42 23.45 -3.85
N ALA A 209 15.54 23.55 -3.18
CA ALA A 209 16.85 23.55 -3.87
C ALA A 209 17.21 22.16 -4.40
N SER A 210 16.87 21.12 -3.66
CA SER A 210 17.14 19.73 -4.01
C SER A 210 16.29 18.76 -3.19
N PHE A 211 16.03 17.58 -3.70
CA PHE A 211 15.47 16.46 -2.93
C PHE A 211 16.52 15.72 -2.08
N ASN A 212 17.80 16.07 -2.18
CA ASN A 212 18.86 15.46 -1.37
C ASN A 212 18.74 15.81 0.12
N GLU A 213 18.08 16.90 0.42
CA GLU A 213 17.77 17.31 1.79
C GLU A 213 16.29 17.07 2.09
N THR A 214 16.01 16.53 3.26
CA THR A 214 14.63 16.37 3.70
C THR A 214 14.14 17.67 4.36
N VAL A 215 13.16 18.28 3.73
CA VAL A 215 12.57 19.56 4.18
C VAL A 215 11.08 19.36 4.47
N ALA A 216 10.62 19.86 5.61
CA ALA A 216 9.21 19.96 5.97
C ALA A 216 8.77 21.41 5.83
N THR A 217 7.96 21.72 4.84
CA THR A 217 7.48 23.06 4.54
C THR A 217 6.03 23.20 4.98
N PRO A 218 5.70 24.16 5.86
CA PRO A 218 4.32 24.48 6.18
C PRO A 218 3.54 24.87 4.92
N TYR A 219 2.36 24.30 4.74
CA TYR A 219 1.50 24.53 3.58
C TYR A 219 0.08 24.83 4.05
N GLN A 220 -0.20 26.11 4.29
CA GLN A 220 -1.42 26.60 4.95
C GLN A 220 -1.63 25.90 6.31
N LYS A 221 -2.62 24.99 6.43
CA LYS A 221 -2.91 24.27 7.68
C LYS A 221 -2.15 22.95 7.81
N GLY A 222 -1.54 22.48 6.74
CA GLY A 222 -0.82 21.21 6.70
C GLY A 222 0.66 21.35 6.38
N ILE A 223 1.28 20.28 5.94
CA ILE A 223 2.72 20.20 5.70
C ILE A 223 2.98 19.46 4.40
N ILE A 224 3.89 19.96 3.59
CA ILE A 224 4.49 19.23 2.48
C ILE A 224 5.92 18.89 2.86
N ILE A 225 6.24 17.59 2.88
CA ILE A 225 7.59 17.08 3.15
C ILE A 225 8.19 16.62 1.82
N THR A 226 9.44 17.03 1.58
CA THR A 226 10.19 16.66 0.37
C THR A 226 11.54 16.09 0.75
N GLY A 227 12.02 15.09 0.03
CA GLY A 227 13.36 14.53 0.24
C GLY A 227 13.49 13.10 -0.26
N ASN A 228 14.72 12.68 -0.55
CA ASN A 228 15.04 11.30 -0.96
C ASN A 228 15.46 10.41 0.21
N ASN A 229 15.66 10.95 1.40
CA ASN A 229 15.87 10.17 2.62
C ASN A 229 14.52 9.83 3.25
N TYR A 230 14.04 8.62 2.98
CA TYR A 230 12.75 8.14 3.45
C TYR A 230 12.63 8.15 4.96
N GLN A 231 13.64 7.66 5.68
CA GLN A 231 13.61 7.63 7.14
C GLN A 231 13.41 9.03 7.71
N SER A 232 14.21 10.00 7.27
CA SER A 232 14.07 11.39 7.71
C SER A 232 12.71 12.00 7.34
N ALA A 233 12.15 11.66 6.18
CA ALA A 233 10.84 12.14 5.76
C ALA A 233 9.70 11.55 6.64
N LEU A 234 9.79 10.27 6.98
CA LEU A 234 8.84 9.59 7.85
C LEU A 234 8.91 10.13 9.28
N GLU A 235 10.11 10.32 9.82
CA GLU A 235 10.33 10.93 11.14
C GLU A 235 9.74 12.36 11.22
N LYS A 236 9.97 13.17 10.17
CA LYS A 236 9.39 14.54 10.08
C LYS A 236 7.86 14.56 10.00
N SER A 237 7.23 13.44 9.63
CA SER A 237 5.76 13.32 9.69
C SER A 237 5.21 13.26 11.12
N GLY A 238 6.07 13.08 12.13
CA GLY A 238 5.70 12.97 13.53
C GLY A 238 5.06 11.63 13.90
N VAL A 239 5.09 10.64 13.02
CA VAL A 239 4.60 9.28 13.31
C VAL A 239 5.70 8.48 14.00
N VAL A 240 5.33 7.77 15.06
CA VAL A 240 6.26 6.91 15.81
C VAL A 240 6.26 5.52 15.17
N PRO A 241 7.43 4.96 14.83
CA PRO A 241 7.53 3.61 14.28
C PRO A 241 7.18 2.54 15.30
N GLU A 242 6.79 1.38 14.83
CA GLU A 242 6.50 0.22 15.67
C GLU A 242 7.80 -0.44 16.14
N GLU A 243 8.07 -0.39 17.44
CA GLU A 243 9.30 -0.93 18.01
C GLU A 243 9.47 -2.45 17.81
N MET A 244 8.37 -3.20 17.76
CA MET A 244 8.42 -4.64 17.49
C MET A 244 9.11 -4.95 16.17
N LYS A 245 8.93 -4.09 15.16
CA LYS A 245 9.58 -4.23 13.85
C LYS A 245 11.04 -3.77 13.89
N THR A 246 11.29 -2.57 14.42
CA THR A 246 12.62 -1.94 14.32
C THR A 246 13.63 -2.52 15.30
N ARG A 247 13.19 -2.86 16.52
CA ARG A 247 14.07 -3.33 17.59
C ARG A 247 14.21 -4.85 17.66
N TYR A 248 13.11 -5.56 17.37
CA TYR A 248 13.05 -7.01 17.54
C TYR A 248 12.96 -7.79 16.23
N GLY A 249 12.84 -7.10 15.09
CA GLY A 249 12.76 -7.71 13.76
C GLY A 249 11.50 -8.56 13.55
N LEU A 250 10.46 -8.34 14.37
CA LEU A 250 9.18 -9.03 14.23
C LEU A 250 8.35 -8.41 13.13
N GLN A 251 7.56 -9.23 12.48
CA GLN A 251 6.52 -8.76 11.59
C GLN A 251 5.20 -8.65 12.36
N CYS A 252 4.47 -7.57 12.20
CA CYS A 252 3.19 -7.39 12.85
C CYS A 252 2.25 -6.52 12.04
N ILE A 253 0.95 -6.68 12.28
CA ILE A 253 -0.08 -5.76 11.83
C ILE A 253 -0.96 -5.36 13.01
N ARG A 254 -1.33 -4.08 13.04
CA ARG A 254 -2.11 -3.46 14.13
C ARG A 254 -3.55 -3.21 13.69
N ARG A 255 -4.47 -3.47 14.62
CA ARG A 255 -5.89 -3.12 14.49
C ARG A 255 -6.29 -2.22 15.65
N SER A 256 -7.10 -1.18 15.40
CA SER A 256 -7.57 -0.24 16.41
C SER A 256 -9.01 -0.51 16.84
N HIS A 257 -9.30 -0.22 18.10
CA HIS A 257 -10.60 -0.26 18.75
C HIS A 257 -10.86 1.04 19.50
N ALA A 258 -12.02 1.15 20.11
CA ALA A 258 -12.36 2.32 20.91
C ALA A 258 -11.47 2.46 22.16
N ASP A 259 -11.03 1.34 22.71
CA ASP A 259 -10.31 1.21 23.98
C ASP A 259 -8.85 0.74 23.82
N GLY A 260 -8.35 0.63 22.61
CA GLY A 260 -6.96 0.23 22.38
C GLY A 260 -6.69 -0.42 21.03
N HIS A 261 -5.68 -1.26 21.03
CA HIS A 261 -5.20 -1.95 19.83
C HIS A 261 -5.03 -3.44 20.11
N HIS A 262 -5.13 -4.24 19.06
CA HIS A 262 -4.59 -5.59 19.08
C HIS A 262 -3.65 -5.80 17.89
N TYR A 263 -2.76 -6.78 18.02
CA TYR A 263 -1.74 -7.09 17.04
C TYR A 263 -1.80 -8.55 16.64
N PHE A 264 -1.57 -8.81 15.35
CA PHE A 264 -1.09 -10.11 14.90
C PHE A 264 0.42 -9.99 14.70
N ILE A 265 1.19 -10.91 15.31
CA ILE A 265 2.65 -10.90 15.31
C ILE A 265 3.15 -12.21 14.73
N SER A 266 4.14 -12.14 13.86
CA SER A 266 4.87 -13.28 13.30
C SER A 266 6.37 -13.04 13.39
N SER A 267 7.12 -14.13 13.56
CA SER A 267 8.60 -14.14 13.63
C SER A 267 9.18 -14.95 12.47
#